data_9aeb8b7d8097b2fc0d42cc45d7c7feb5
#
_entry.id   9aeb8b7d8097b2fc0d42cc45d7c7feb5
#
_cell.length_a   1.000
_cell.length_b   1.000
_cell.length_c   1.000
_cell.angle_alpha   90.00
_cell.angle_beta   90.00
_cell.angle_gamma   90.00
#
_symmetry.space_group_name_H-M   'P 1'
#
loop_
_entity.id
_entity.type
_entity.pdbx_description
1 polymer ?
#
loop_
_entity_poly.entity_id
_entity_poly.type
_entity_poly.pdbx_seq_one_letter_code
_entity_poly.pdbx_strand_id
1 'polypeptide(L)'
;MSVLGIVIKWILGLGAAIFVPIIIIIAGLIVGMKIKDAISAGITLGVAFTGMSMLIGFMSDAIGPAAKAMLTHTGINLPIVDGGWTTLSAIAWSWPYAFLMFPLMIGLNIVMLIINKTKTFNADLWNVWGKIFTGVAVAAVSKPYFGTAASIALAFIVAGIQIIFELKMADMYQYRIEKLSGIPGVTCTHKMGFTSIFMFPIDCVLKKIPALNKRFDACLLYT
;
A
#
# COMPACT_ATOMS: atom_id res chain seq x y z
N MET A 1 20.98 -3.01 -23.37
CA MET A 1 19.68 -3.17 -22.67
C MET A 1 18.75 -3.91 -23.62
N SER A 2 18.07 -4.97 -23.16
CA SER A 2 17.10 -5.68 -24.01
C SER A 2 15.92 -4.75 -24.34
N VAL A 3 15.28 -4.95 -25.50
CA VAL A 3 14.09 -4.20 -25.93
C VAL A 3 13.02 -4.26 -24.84
N LEU A 4 12.86 -5.41 -24.17
CA LEU A 4 11.98 -5.61 -23.04
C LEU A 4 12.27 -4.65 -21.87
N GLY A 5 13.57 -4.42 -21.57
CA GLY A 5 13.95 -3.49 -20.49
C GLY A 5 13.63 -2.02 -20.82
N ILE A 6 13.67 -1.65 -22.09
CA ILE A 6 13.29 -0.30 -22.54
C ILE A 6 11.78 -0.11 -22.42
N VAL A 7 11.00 -1.09 -22.88
CA VAL A 7 9.53 -1.07 -22.80
C VAL A 7 9.06 -1.02 -21.34
N ILE A 8 9.63 -1.85 -20.47
CA ILE A 8 9.30 -1.84 -19.03
C ILE A 8 9.61 -0.48 -18.39
N LYS A 9 10.80 0.10 -18.66
CA LYS A 9 11.15 1.43 -18.17
C LYS A 9 10.20 2.52 -18.67
N TRP A 10 9.80 2.43 -19.93
CA TRP A 10 8.84 3.38 -20.51
C TRP A 10 7.46 3.27 -19.82
N ILE A 11 6.95 2.05 -19.65
CA ILE A 11 5.66 1.80 -18.96
C ILE A 11 5.72 2.30 -17.51
N LEU A 12 6.80 2.00 -16.78
CA LEU A 12 6.97 2.47 -15.42
C LEU A 12 7.11 4.00 -15.34
N GLY A 13 7.70 4.63 -16.37
CA GLY A 13 7.81 6.08 -16.49
C GLY A 13 6.48 6.81 -16.68
N LEU A 14 5.43 6.12 -17.12
CA LEU A 14 4.07 6.69 -17.24
C LEU A 14 3.41 6.97 -15.87
N GLY A 15 3.98 6.42 -14.80
CA GLY A 15 3.45 6.57 -13.45
C GLY A 15 2.24 5.68 -13.17
N ALA A 16 1.96 5.49 -11.87
CA ALA A 16 0.90 4.59 -11.41
C ALA A 16 -0.50 5.01 -11.87
N ALA A 17 -0.74 6.30 -12.08
CA ALA A 17 -2.02 6.83 -12.55
C ALA A 17 -2.41 6.35 -13.97
N ILE A 18 -1.43 5.93 -14.77
CA ILE A 18 -1.66 5.39 -16.13
C ILE A 18 -1.45 3.89 -16.15
N PHE A 19 -0.38 3.41 -15.53
CA PHE A 19 0.01 2.01 -15.55
C PHE A 19 -1.01 1.08 -14.88
N VAL A 20 -1.52 1.45 -13.69
CA VAL A 20 -2.47 0.61 -12.95
C VAL A 20 -3.83 0.50 -13.65
N PRO A 21 -4.43 1.60 -14.17
CA PRO A 21 -5.61 1.52 -15.04
C PRO A 21 -5.47 0.56 -16.21
N ILE A 22 -4.35 0.58 -16.90
CA ILE A 22 -4.10 -0.33 -18.04
C ILE A 22 -4.14 -1.78 -17.60
N ILE A 23 -3.49 -2.12 -16.47
CA ILE A 23 -3.54 -3.48 -15.92
C ILE A 23 -4.96 -3.88 -15.56
N ILE A 24 -5.75 -3.00 -14.94
CA ILE A 24 -7.14 -3.28 -14.56
C ILE A 24 -8.02 -3.49 -15.79
N ILE A 25 -7.83 -2.71 -16.86
CA ILE A 25 -8.53 -2.93 -18.12
C ILE A 25 -8.22 -4.32 -18.67
N ILE A 26 -6.94 -4.68 -18.74
CA ILE A 26 -6.50 -5.99 -19.25
C ILE A 26 -7.06 -7.11 -18.37
N ALA A 27 -6.95 -7.00 -17.05
CA ALA A 27 -7.48 -7.98 -16.11
C ALA A 27 -9.00 -8.13 -16.25
N GLY A 28 -9.74 -7.03 -16.36
CA GLY A 28 -11.18 -7.03 -16.59
C GLY A 28 -11.58 -7.76 -17.87
N LEU A 29 -10.84 -7.55 -18.96
CA LEU A 29 -11.07 -8.25 -20.22
C LEU A 29 -10.78 -9.75 -20.11
N ILE A 30 -9.73 -10.15 -19.38
CA ILE A 30 -9.39 -11.56 -19.14
C ILE A 30 -10.50 -12.27 -18.35
N VAL A 31 -11.11 -11.58 -17.37
CA VAL A 31 -12.22 -12.12 -16.55
C VAL A 31 -13.56 -12.10 -17.30
N GLY A 32 -13.59 -11.57 -18.53
CA GLY A 32 -14.79 -11.56 -19.38
C GLY A 32 -15.70 -10.35 -19.21
N MET A 33 -15.19 -9.25 -18.64
CA MET A 33 -15.94 -7.99 -18.63
C MET A 33 -16.16 -7.45 -20.04
N LYS A 34 -17.27 -6.74 -20.26
CA LYS A 34 -17.49 -6.02 -21.51
C LYS A 34 -16.44 -4.92 -21.67
N ILE A 35 -15.94 -4.72 -22.89
CA ILE A 35 -14.88 -3.74 -23.19
C ILE A 35 -15.22 -2.35 -22.63
N LYS A 36 -16.47 -1.91 -22.79
CA LYS A 36 -16.94 -0.62 -22.29
C LYS A 36 -16.78 -0.50 -20.76
N ASP A 37 -17.15 -1.55 -20.05
CA ASP A 37 -17.12 -1.56 -18.59
C ASP A 37 -15.68 -1.63 -18.06
N ALA A 38 -14.82 -2.43 -18.71
CA ALA A 38 -13.39 -2.51 -18.37
C ALA A 38 -12.68 -1.17 -18.60
N ILE A 39 -12.92 -0.50 -19.73
CA ILE A 39 -12.36 0.82 -20.03
C ILE A 39 -12.87 1.87 -19.03
N SER A 40 -14.18 1.88 -18.75
CA SER A 40 -14.78 2.81 -17.78
C SER A 40 -14.16 2.64 -16.39
N ALA A 41 -14.00 1.40 -15.92
CA ALA A 41 -13.35 1.10 -14.64
C ALA A 41 -11.89 1.58 -14.60
N GLY A 42 -11.13 1.35 -15.68
CA GLY A 42 -9.75 1.81 -15.78
C GLY A 42 -9.63 3.34 -15.77
N ILE A 43 -10.45 4.04 -16.54
CA ILE A 43 -10.45 5.51 -16.57
C ILE A 43 -10.83 6.07 -15.18
N THR A 44 -11.89 5.53 -14.57
CA THR A 44 -12.32 5.95 -13.22
C THR A 44 -11.19 5.79 -12.21
N LEU A 45 -10.47 4.67 -12.26
CA LEU A 45 -9.33 4.42 -11.39
C LEU A 45 -8.17 5.41 -11.65
N GLY A 46 -7.86 5.72 -12.91
CA GLY A 46 -6.83 6.69 -13.28
C GLY A 46 -7.14 8.11 -12.77
N VAL A 47 -8.40 8.53 -12.91
CA VAL A 47 -8.89 9.82 -12.37
C VAL A 47 -8.79 9.84 -10.84
N ALA A 48 -9.20 8.76 -10.17
CA ALA A 48 -9.12 8.65 -8.72
C ALA A 48 -7.66 8.72 -8.22
N PHE A 49 -6.71 8.07 -8.89
CA PHE A 49 -5.29 8.13 -8.55
C PHE A 49 -4.68 9.52 -8.76
N THR A 50 -5.04 10.17 -9.85
CA THR A 50 -4.62 11.56 -10.11
C THR A 50 -5.15 12.50 -9.03
N GLY A 51 -6.43 12.40 -8.70
CA GLY A 51 -7.06 13.19 -7.64
C GLY A 51 -6.42 12.94 -6.27
N MET A 52 -6.14 11.69 -5.92
CA MET A 52 -5.45 11.33 -4.68
C MET A 52 -4.03 11.91 -4.63
N SER A 53 -3.27 11.84 -5.73
CA SER A 53 -1.93 12.43 -5.80
C SER A 53 -1.95 13.95 -5.61
N MET A 54 -2.95 14.63 -6.17
CA MET A 54 -3.14 16.07 -5.95
C MET A 54 -3.45 16.39 -4.49
N LEU A 55 -4.36 15.64 -3.85
CA LEU A 55 -4.70 15.82 -2.44
C LEU A 55 -3.49 15.60 -1.53
N ILE A 56 -2.69 14.57 -1.78
CA ILE A 56 -1.45 14.31 -1.04
C ILE A 56 -0.47 15.48 -1.22
N GLY A 57 -0.34 16.01 -2.43
CA GLY A 57 0.46 17.21 -2.70
C GLY A 57 0.00 18.39 -1.86
N PHE A 58 -1.28 18.75 -1.90
CA PHE A 58 -1.85 19.83 -1.08
C PHE A 58 -1.64 19.62 0.42
N MET A 59 -1.82 18.38 0.91
CA MET A 59 -1.57 18.05 2.32
C MET A 59 -0.10 18.24 2.68
N SER A 60 0.82 17.82 1.84
CA SER A 60 2.27 17.97 2.07
C SER A 60 2.67 19.43 2.10
N ASP A 61 2.13 20.25 1.19
CA ASP A 61 2.39 21.68 1.14
C ASP A 61 1.79 22.43 2.34
N ALA A 62 0.65 22.00 2.84
CA ALA A 62 0.01 22.59 4.01
C ALA A 62 0.70 22.20 5.33
N ILE A 63 1.11 20.92 5.48
CA ILE A 63 1.70 20.39 6.71
C ILE A 63 3.20 20.72 6.80
N GLY A 64 3.91 20.80 5.68
CA GLY A 64 5.35 21.02 5.63
C GLY A 64 5.83 22.25 6.40
N PRO A 65 5.22 23.43 6.21
CA PRO A 65 5.56 24.64 6.97
C PRO A 65 5.30 24.50 8.48
N ALA A 66 4.18 23.86 8.85
CA ALA A 66 3.83 23.64 10.27
C ALA A 66 4.83 22.68 10.95
N ALA A 67 5.24 21.62 10.26
CA ALA A 67 6.26 20.70 10.75
C ALA A 67 7.61 21.40 10.94
N LYS A 68 8.02 22.25 9.99
CA LYS A 68 9.24 23.07 10.11
C LYS A 68 9.16 24.04 11.29
N ALA A 69 8.03 24.73 11.48
CA ALA A 69 7.83 25.63 12.60
C ALA A 69 7.91 24.90 13.94
N MET A 70 7.31 23.71 14.04
CA MET A 70 7.38 22.86 15.24
C MET A 70 8.83 22.48 15.60
N LEU A 71 9.66 22.15 14.60
CA LEU A 71 11.08 21.82 14.79
C LEU A 71 11.87 23.04 15.30
N THR A 72 11.64 24.23 14.74
CA THR A 72 12.31 25.46 15.19
C THR A 72 11.93 25.83 16.62
N HIS A 73 10.68 25.58 17.03
CA HIS A 73 10.20 25.90 18.37
C HIS A 73 10.63 24.87 19.44
N THR A 74 10.80 23.60 19.07
CA THR A 74 11.20 22.54 20.02
C THR A 74 12.71 22.45 20.22
N GLY A 75 13.52 23.15 19.42
CA GLY A 75 14.99 23.07 19.49
C GLY A 75 15.56 21.71 19.09
N ILE A 76 14.73 20.80 18.58
CA ILE A 76 15.15 19.46 18.11
C ILE A 76 15.82 19.64 16.75
N ASN A 77 17.15 19.65 16.74
CA ASN A 77 17.94 19.81 15.52
C ASN A 77 18.26 18.44 14.91
N LEU A 78 17.22 17.73 14.46
CA LEU A 78 17.39 16.50 13.69
C LEU A 78 17.48 16.84 12.21
N PRO A 79 18.43 16.27 11.45
CA PRO A 79 18.44 16.43 10.00
C PRO A 79 17.16 15.81 9.44
N ILE A 80 16.28 16.66 8.87
CA ILE A 80 15.07 16.19 8.21
C ILE A 80 15.49 15.74 6.82
N VAL A 81 15.49 14.45 6.62
CA VAL A 81 15.48 13.88 5.27
C VAL A 81 14.02 13.74 4.89
N ASP A 82 13.49 14.69 4.11
CA ASP A 82 12.17 14.54 3.53
C ASP A 82 12.23 13.43 2.47
N GLY A 83 12.06 12.21 2.95
CA GLY A 83 11.93 11.05 2.10
C GLY A 83 10.58 10.97 1.41
N GLY A 84 9.67 11.91 1.61
CA GLY A 84 8.28 11.99 1.08
C GLY A 84 7.77 10.80 0.25
N TRP A 85 6.48 10.69 0.11
CA TRP A 85 5.86 9.65 -0.71
C TRP A 85 6.49 9.51 -2.11
N THR A 86 6.75 10.62 -2.80
CA THR A 86 7.30 10.65 -4.16
C THR A 86 8.70 10.07 -4.22
N THR A 87 9.57 10.41 -3.28
CA THR A 87 10.95 9.93 -3.21
C THR A 87 10.99 8.43 -2.87
N LEU A 88 10.23 8.00 -1.87
CA LEU A 88 10.16 6.58 -1.47
C LEU A 88 9.56 5.71 -2.58
N SER A 89 8.55 6.22 -3.27
CA SER A 89 7.96 5.56 -4.44
C SER A 89 8.95 5.46 -5.59
N ALA A 90 9.67 6.54 -5.90
CA ALA A 90 10.70 6.53 -6.94
C ALA A 90 11.83 5.51 -6.63
N ILE A 91 12.31 5.46 -5.39
CA ILE A 91 13.30 4.47 -4.94
C ILE A 91 12.76 3.05 -5.12
N ALA A 92 11.52 2.79 -4.68
CA ALA A 92 10.90 1.49 -4.81
C ALA A 92 10.81 1.06 -6.29
N TRP A 93 10.27 1.90 -7.14
CA TRP A 93 10.08 1.58 -8.56
C TRP A 93 11.37 1.56 -9.38
N SER A 94 12.44 2.22 -8.94
CA SER A 94 13.76 2.13 -9.58
C SER A 94 14.47 0.80 -9.33
N TRP A 95 13.99 -0.02 -8.41
CA TRP A 95 14.58 -1.32 -8.12
C TRP A 95 14.38 -2.29 -9.29
N PRO A 96 15.47 -2.93 -9.82
CA PRO A 96 15.37 -3.77 -11.01
C PRO A 96 14.39 -4.95 -10.88
N TYR A 97 14.12 -5.39 -9.66
CA TYR A 97 13.25 -6.52 -9.35
C TYR A 97 11.85 -6.10 -8.91
N ALA A 98 11.54 -4.81 -8.94
CA ALA A 98 10.25 -4.26 -8.50
C ALA A 98 9.05 -4.98 -9.15
N PHE A 99 9.15 -5.24 -10.46
CA PHE A 99 8.06 -5.88 -11.21
C PHE A 99 7.75 -7.31 -10.75
N LEU A 100 8.72 -8.03 -10.19
CA LEU A 100 8.52 -9.39 -9.69
C LEU A 100 7.66 -9.44 -8.41
N MET A 101 7.43 -8.31 -7.74
CA MET A 101 6.55 -8.26 -6.58
C MET A 101 5.07 -8.46 -6.93
N PHE A 102 4.65 -8.13 -8.15
CA PHE A 102 3.27 -8.39 -8.60
C PHE A 102 2.96 -9.90 -8.67
N PRO A 103 3.70 -10.70 -9.46
CA PRO A 103 3.45 -12.15 -9.49
C PRO A 103 3.68 -12.80 -8.13
N LEU A 104 4.62 -12.33 -7.31
CA LEU A 104 4.79 -12.81 -5.94
C LEU A 104 3.53 -12.59 -5.11
N MET A 105 2.99 -11.37 -5.11
CA MET A 105 1.80 -11.01 -4.34
C MET A 105 0.58 -11.82 -4.79
N ILE A 106 0.32 -11.86 -6.09
CA ILE A 106 -0.81 -12.59 -6.66
C ILE A 106 -0.65 -14.09 -6.45
N GLY A 107 0.53 -14.63 -6.71
CA GLY A 107 0.83 -16.06 -6.56
C GLY A 107 0.67 -16.55 -5.12
N LEU A 108 1.24 -15.83 -4.14
CA LEU A 108 1.06 -16.14 -2.72
C LEU A 108 -0.40 -16.04 -2.29
N ASN A 109 -1.13 -15.02 -2.76
CA ASN A 109 -2.54 -14.87 -2.44
C ASN A 109 -3.37 -16.04 -3.01
N ILE A 110 -3.15 -16.42 -4.26
CA ILE A 110 -3.82 -17.58 -4.87
C ILE A 110 -3.50 -18.87 -4.10
N VAL A 111 -2.23 -19.11 -3.78
CA VAL A 111 -1.82 -20.28 -2.99
C VAL A 111 -2.54 -20.29 -1.63
N MET A 112 -2.57 -19.17 -0.91
CA MET A 112 -3.25 -19.08 0.38
C MET A 112 -4.76 -19.28 0.28
N LEU A 113 -5.39 -18.85 -0.82
CA LEU A 113 -6.81 -19.14 -1.09
C LEU A 113 -7.04 -20.63 -1.35
N ILE A 114 -6.22 -21.28 -2.20
CA ILE A 114 -6.35 -22.71 -2.51
C ILE A 114 -6.20 -23.58 -1.26
N ILE A 115 -5.24 -23.27 -0.38
CA ILE A 115 -5.03 -24.01 0.87
C ILE A 115 -5.96 -23.57 2.00
N ASN A 116 -6.97 -22.74 1.72
CA ASN A 116 -7.96 -22.21 2.67
C ASN A 116 -7.35 -21.50 3.90
N LYS A 117 -6.20 -20.84 3.73
CA LYS A 117 -5.55 -20.07 4.79
C LYS A 117 -5.93 -18.59 4.80
N THR A 118 -6.61 -18.11 3.79
CA THR A 118 -7.24 -16.77 3.73
C THR A 118 -8.57 -16.85 2.98
N LYS A 119 -9.46 -15.90 3.25
CA LYS A 119 -10.69 -15.68 2.50
C LYS A 119 -10.60 -14.44 1.60
N THR A 120 -9.51 -13.69 1.74
CA THR A 120 -9.31 -12.42 1.06
C THR A 120 -8.59 -12.63 -0.26
N PHE A 121 -9.17 -12.12 -1.34
CA PHE A 121 -8.48 -11.91 -2.61
C PHE A 121 -7.95 -10.49 -2.66
N ASN A 122 -6.62 -10.34 -2.71
CA ASN A 122 -5.97 -9.04 -2.76
C ASN A 122 -5.67 -8.64 -4.21
N ALA A 123 -6.47 -7.72 -4.75
CA ALA A 123 -6.27 -7.11 -6.06
C ALA A 123 -5.68 -5.68 -5.95
N ASP A 124 -5.11 -5.31 -4.82
CA ASP A 124 -4.56 -3.99 -4.56
C ASP A 124 -3.21 -3.80 -5.26
N LEU A 125 -3.27 -3.44 -6.52
CA LEU A 125 -2.09 -3.16 -7.36
C LEU A 125 -1.41 -1.85 -6.99
N TRP A 126 -2.10 -0.94 -6.31
CA TRP A 126 -1.52 0.33 -5.87
C TRP A 126 -0.52 0.13 -4.72
N ASN A 127 -0.89 -0.63 -3.70
CA ASN A 127 -0.05 -0.82 -2.51
C ASN A 127 1.09 -1.84 -2.71
N VAL A 128 1.27 -2.37 -3.91
CA VAL A 128 2.44 -3.21 -4.24
C VAL A 128 3.76 -2.45 -3.99
N TRP A 129 3.80 -1.14 -4.25
CA TRP A 129 4.99 -0.31 -4.00
C TRP A 129 5.53 -0.48 -2.56
N GLY A 130 4.65 -0.67 -1.59
CA GLY A 130 5.05 -0.88 -0.22
C GLY A 130 5.80 -2.19 0.01
N LYS A 131 5.46 -3.26 -0.73
CA LYS A 131 6.18 -4.53 -0.74
C LYS A 131 7.52 -4.38 -1.45
N ILE A 132 7.54 -3.63 -2.56
CA ILE A 132 8.74 -3.29 -3.31
C ILE A 132 9.70 -2.52 -2.41
N PHE A 133 9.22 -1.50 -1.71
CA PHE A 133 10.03 -0.70 -0.79
C PHE A 133 10.61 -1.55 0.35
N THR A 134 9.81 -2.44 0.94
CA THR A 134 10.31 -3.42 1.93
C THR A 134 11.43 -4.28 1.33
N GLY A 135 11.24 -4.79 0.12
CA GLY A 135 12.25 -5.58 -0.59
C GLY A 135 13.55 -4.79 -0.82
N VAL A 136 13.44 -3.54 -1.29
CA VAL A 136 14.60 -2.65 -1.48
C VAL A 136 15.34 -2.42 -0.17
N ALA A 137 14.61 -2.08 0.90
CA ALA A 137 15.21 -1.83 2.20
C ALA A 137 15.95 -3.05 2.74
N VAL A 138 15.32 -4.23 2.67
CA VAL A 138 15.94 -5.49 3.09
C VAL A 138 17.16 -5.81 2.25
N ALA A 139 17.08 -5.68 0.92
CA ALA A 139 18.21 -5.91 0.03
C ALA A 139 19.37 -4.97 0.32
N ALA A 140 19.10 -3.69 0.56
CA ALA A 140 20.12 -2.69 0.85
C ALA A 140 20.85 -2.98 2.18
N VAL A 141 20.09 -3.27 3.25
CA VAL A 141 20.64 -3.52 4.59
C VAL A 141 21.38 -4.86 4.66
N SER A 142 20.89 -5.89 3.96
CA SER A 142 21.47 -7.25 4.04
C SER A 142 22.64 -7.46 3.08
N LYS A 143 22.76 -6.66 2.02
CA LYS A 143 23.81 -6.81 1.00
C LYS A 143 25.25 -6.80 1.53
N PRO A 144 25.64 -5.95 2.51
CA PRO A 144 26.98 -5.97 3.08
C PRO A 144 27.34 -7.28 3.79
N TYR A 145 26.34 -8.01 4.31
CA TYR A 145 26.53 -9.22 5.12
C TYR A 145 26.44 -10.51 4.28
N PHE A 146 25.53 -10.56 3.33
CA PHE A 146 25.18 -11.80 2.60
C PHE A 146 25.50 -11.76 1.11
N GLY A 147 25.96 -10.63 0.59
CA GLY A 147 26.17 -10.45 -0.83
C GLY A 147 24.86 -10.25 -1.63
N THR A 148 24.98 -9.95 -2.92
CA THR A 148 23.84 -9.49 -3.74
C THR A 148 22.76 -10.54 -3.92
N ALA A 149 23.11 -11.78 -4.26
CA ALA A 149 22.12 -12.83 -4.56
C ALA A 149 21.30 -13.23 -3.33
N ALA A 150 21.96 -13.47 -2.20
CA ALA A 150 21.27 -13.82 -0.95
C ALA A 150 20.41 -12.67 -0.42
N SER A 151 20.85 -11.43 -0.58
CA SER A 151 20.07 -10.26 -0.18
C SER A 151 18.80 -10.07 -0.99
N ILE A 152 18.85 -10.36 -2.29
CA ILE A 152 17.65 -10.36 -3.15
C ILE A 152 16.69 -11.47 -2.72
N ALA A 153 17.19 -12.69 -2.49
CA ALA A 153 16.37 -13.78 -2.00
C ALA A 153 15.69 -13.44 -0.66
N LEU A 154 16.46 -12.88 0.29
CA LEU A 154 15.94 -12.43 1.58
C LEU A 154 14.88 -11.33 1.42
N ALA A 155 15.06 -10.40 0.49
CA ALA A 155 14.09 -9.35 0.19
C ALA A 155 12.74 -9.94 -0.25
N PHE A 156 12.74 -10.94 -1.11
CA PHE A 156 11.52 -11.62 -1.56
C PHE A 156 10.88 -12.44 -0.44
N ILE A 157 11.66 -13.10 0.40
CA ILE A 157 11.16 -13.86 1.56
C ILE A 157 10.45 -12.90 2.54
N VAL A 158 11.08 -11.79 2.90
CA VAL A 158 10.50 -10.81 3.83
C VAL A 158 9.26 -10.15 3.23
N ALA A 159 9.28 -9.80 1.95
CA ALA A 159 8.09 -9.29 1.25
C ALA A 159 6.96 -10.34 1.23
N GLY A 160 7.28 -11.62 1.02
CA GLY A 160 6.32 -12.73 1.09
C GLY A 160 5.69 -12.87 2.47
N ILE A 161 6.48 -12.79 3.53
CA ILE A 161 5.99 -12.77 4.93
C ILE A 161 5.05 -11.59 5.14
N GLN A 162 5.43 -10.40 4.67
CA GLN A 162 4.57 -9.21 4.75
C GLN A 162 3.22 -9.44 4.06
N ILE A 163 3.20 -10.01 2.86
CA ILE A 163 1.97 -10.33 2.12
C ILE A 163 1.07 -11.28 2.92
N ILE A 164 1.64 -12.32 3.51
CA ILE A 164 0.90 -13.27 4.34
C ILE A 164 0.27 -12.57 5.55
N PHE A 165 1.03 -11.70 6.23
CA PHE A 165 0.52 -10.91 7.34
C PHE A 165 -0.61 -9.97 6.91
N GLU A 166 -0.47 -9.26 5.79
CA GLU A 166 -1.50 -8.37 5.27
C GLU A 166 -2.80 -9.11 4.96
N LEU A 167 -2.73 -10.31 4.38
CA LEU A 167 -3.90 -11.14 4.12
C LEU A 167 -4.57 -11.63 5.41
N LYS A 168 -3.79 -12.03 6.41
CA LYS A 168 -4.32 -12.44 7.72
C LYS A 168 -4.99 -11.29 8.45
N MET A 169 -4.40 -10.10 8.39
CA MET A 169 -5.00 -8.90 8.95
C MET A 169 -6.31 -8.54 8.24
N ALA A 170 -6.34 -8.64 6.92
CA ALA A 170 -7.56 -8.41 6.14
C ALA A 170 -8.69 -9.36 6.54
N ASP A 171 -8.40 -10.65 6.73
CA ASP A 171 -9.38 -11.64 7.21
C ASP A 171 -9.90 -11.28 8.60
N MET A 172 -9.03 -10.80 9.50
CA MET A 172 -9.38 -10.46 10.89
C MET A 172 -10.29 -9.24 10.97
N TYR A 173 -10.06 -8.25 10.10
CA TYR A 173 -10.79 -6.98 10.13
C TYR A 173 -11.96 -6.92 9.15
N GLN A 174 -12.21 -7.95 8.36
CA GLN A 174 -13.25 -7.99 7.34
C GLN A 174 -14.60 -7.47 7.88
N TYR A 175 -15.09 -8.02 8.99
CA TYR A 175 -16.37 -7.62 9.58
C TYR A 175 -16.46 -6.11 9.90
N ARG A 176 -15.34 -5.50 10.35
CA ARG A 176 -15.31 -4.07 10.66
C ARG A 176 -15.29 -3.22 9.40
N ILE A 177 -14.55 -3.64 8.39
CA ILE A 177 -14.47 -2.94 7.10
C ILE A 177 -15.82 -3.03 6.38
N GLU A 178 -16.48 -4.19 6.39
CA GLU A 178 -17.85 -4.35 5.86
C GLU A 178 -18.83 -3.39 6.53
N LYS A 179 -18.77 -3.30 7.87
CA LYS A 179 -19.64 -2.40 8.63
C LYS A 179 -19.38 -0.92 8.33
N LEU A 180 -18.12 -0.54 8.12
CA LEU A 180 -17.73 0.84 7.80
C LEU A 180 -18.05 1.23 6.36
N SER A 181 -17.80 0.33 5.41
CA SER A 181 -18.01 0.58 3.98
C SER A 181 -19.45 0.37 3.53
N GLY A 182 -20.23 -0.41 4.28
CA GLY A 182 -21.55 -0.87 3.85
C GLY A 182 -21.54 -1.88 2.70
N ILE A 183 -20.38 -2.39 2.32
CA ILE A 183 -20.21 -3.30 1.18
C ILE A 183 -19.90 -4.71 1.71
N PRO A 184 -20.77 -5.70 1.50
CA PRO A 184 -20.52 -7.07 1.92
C PRO A 184 -19.29 -7.68 1.24
N GLY A 185 -18.49 -8.44 1.98
CA GLY A 185 -17.33 -9.16 1.47
C GLY A 185 -16.08 -8.30 1.26
N VAL A 186 -16.17 -6.98 1.48
CA VAL A 186 -15.02 -6.07 1.34
C VAL A 186 -14.14 -6.13 2.58
N THR A 187 -12.82 -6.09 2.35
CA THR A 187 -11.82 -5.94 3.40
C THR A 187 -10.66 -5.06 2.91
N CYS A 188 -9.68 -4.81 3.76
CA CYS A 188 -8.53 -3.96 3.46
C CYS A 188 -7.22 -4.66 3.82
N THR A 189 -6.29 -4.71 2.86
CA THR A 189 -4.94 -5.25 3.04
C THR A 189 -3.89 -4.17 3.27
N HIS A 190 -4.32 -2.91 3.46
CA HIS A 190 -3.40 -1.79 3.61
C HIS A 190 -2.59 -1.87 4.90
N LYS A 191 -1.36 -1.35 4.88
CA LYS A 191 -0.44 -1.30 6.04
C LYS A 191 -1.03 -0.64 7.27
N MET A 192 -1.99 0.27 7.11
CA MET A 192 -2.71 0.86 8.25
C MET A 192 -3.49 -0.19 9.06
N GLY A 193 -3.80 -1.36 8.49
CA GLY A 193 -4.29 -2.50 9.25
C GLY A 193 -3.35 -2.93 10.39
N PHE A 194 -2.03 -2.79 10.22
CA PHE A 194 -1.06 -3.06 11.28
C PHE A 194 -1.14 -2.08 12.44
N THR A 195 -1.50 -0.83 12.19
CA THR A 195 -1.69 0.15 13.27
C THR A 195 -2.85 -0.22 14.18
N SER A 196 -3.84 -0.95 13.67
CA SER A 196 -4.97 -1.43 14.43
C SER A 196 -4.59 -2.42 15.52
N ILE A 197 -3.47 -3.14 15.40
CA ILE A 197 -2.93 -4.02 16.45
C ILE A 197 -2.63 -3.20 17.72
N PHE A 198 -2.08 -2.00 17.54
CA PHE A 198 -1.73 -1.09 18.62
C PHE A 198 -2.94 -0.24 19.04
N MET A 199 -3.74 0.19 18.07
CA MET A 199 -4.88 1.06 18.34
C MET A 199 -6.04 0.32 19.01
N PHE A 200 -6.24 -0.97 18.75
CA PHE A 200 -7.31 -1.74 19.35
C PHE A 200 -7.23 -1.86 20.88
N PRO A 201 -6.09 -2.21 21.49
CA PRO A 201 -5.94 -2.17 22.95
C PRO A 201 -6.18 -0.79 23.53
N ILE A 202 -5.70 0.27 22.87
CA ILE A 202 -5.90 1.65 23.27
C ILE A 202 -7.40 2.01 23.24
N ASP A 203 -8.09 1.68 22.15
CA ASP A 203 -9.53 1.89 22.01
C ASP A 203 -10.33 1.15 23.12
N CYS A 204 -9.93 -0.08 23.43
CA CYS A 204 -10.55 -0.85 24.52
C CYS A 204 -10.36 -0.19 25.90
N VAL A 205 -9.20 0.44 26.14
CA VAL A 205 -8.95 1.18 27.37
C VAL A 205 -9.75 2.49 27.40
N LEU A 206 -9.72 3.25 26.31
CA LEU A 206 -10.43 4.53 26.20
C LEU A 206 -11.94 4.37 26.34
N LYS A 207 -12.53 3.30 25.81
CA LYS A 207 -13.95 2.99 25.96
C LYS A 207 -14.38 2.70 27.40
N LYS A 208 -13.45 2.30 28.28
CA LYS A 208 -13.71 2.11 29.70
C LYS A 208 -13.80 3.42 30.50
N ILE A 209 -13.42 4.55 29.90
CA ILE A 209 -13.43 5.86 30.54
C ILE A 209 -14.70 6.62 30.05
N PRO A 210 -15.78 6.74 30.87
CA PRO A 210 -17.07 7.26 30.41
C PRO A 210 -17.00 8.69 29.87
N ALA A 211 -16.12 9.53 30.44
CA ALA A 211 -15.93 10.92 30.02
C ALA A 211 -15.32 11.05 28.62
N LEU A 212 -14.44 10.10 28.23
CA LEU A 212 -13.82 10.07 26.92
C LEU A 212 -14.73 9.41 25.90
N ASN A 213 -15.45 8.35 26.28
CA ASN A 213 -16.33 7.63 25.37
C ASN A 213 -17.41 8.55 24.76
N LYS A 214 -18.06 9.40 25.59
CA LYS A 214 -19.04 10.38 25.10
C LYS A 214 -18.49 11.38 24.09
N ARG A 215 -17.21 11.76 24.20
CA ARG A 215 -16.55 12.67 23.25
C ARG A 215 -16.15 11.98 21.96
N PHE A 216 -15.66 10.75 22.03
CA PHE A 216 -15.20 10.00 20.86
C PHE A 216 -16.34 9.43 20.04
N ASP A 217 -17.45 8.99 20.65
CA ASP A 217 -18.65 8.55 19.91
C ASP A 217 -19.26 9.70 19.09
N ALA A 218 -19.20 10.93 19.58
CA ALA A 218 -19.63 12.10 18.81
C ALA A 218 -18.70 12.41 17.62
N CYS A 219 -17.42 12.07 17.71
CA CYS A 219 -16.44 12.32 16.64
C CYS A 219 -16.49 11.24 15.53
N LEU A 220 -16.85 10.00 15.86
CA LEU A 220 -16.97 8.89 14.92
C LEU A 220 -18.30 8.86 14.16
N LEU A 221 -19.30 9.62 14.58
CA LEU A 221 -20.59 9.73 13.89
C LEU A 221 -20.56 10.70 12.69
N TYR A 222 -19.46 11.43 12.49
CA TYR A 222 -19.30 12.42 11.42
C TYR A 222 -18.16 12.11 10.43
N THR A 223 -17.57 10.93 10.53
CA THR A 223 -16.65 10.38 9.52
C THR A 223 -17.23 9.12 8.93
#